data_6856621122dc1e19bb1f8dba1aad709d
#
_entry.id   6856621122dc1e19bb1f8dba1aad709d
#
_cell.length_a   1.000
_cell.length_b   1.000
_cell.length_c   1.000
_cell.angle_alpha   90.00
_cell.angle_beta   90.00
_cell.angle_gamma   90.00
#
_symmetry.space_group_name_H-M   'P 1'
#
loop_
_entity.id
_entity.type
_entity.pdbx_description
1 polymer ?
#
loop_
_entity_poly.entity_id
_entity_poly.type
_entity_poly.pdbx_seq_one_letter_code
_entity_poly.pdbx_strand_id
1 'polypeptide(L)'
;ETPVKVTVDTPDSGNHDPGYEEGHTKPNVPVEVPQTKDPNVPPGTTFEIPPAGIPEGWTAEVDPDNGTVTVTPPADATPGTSVDIPVKVTYPDGSSEETPVKVTVDTPDSGNHDPGYEEGHTKPNVPVEVPQTKDPNVPPGTTFEIPPAGIPEGWTAEVDPDNGTVTVTPPADATPGTSVD
;
A
#
# COMPACT_ATOMS: atom_id res chain seq x y z
N GLU A 1 -28.58 55.56 -32.43
CA GLU A 1 -28.46 54.31 -31.68
C GLU A 1 -27.01 54.13 -31.25
N THR A 2 -26.81 53.74 -29.99
CA THR A 2 -25.48 53.46 -29.45
C THR A 2 -25.35 51.96 -29.23
N PRO A 3 -24.38 51.28 -29.90
CA PRO A 3 -24.23 49.85 -29.75
C PRO A 3 -23.60 49.49 -28.41
N VAL A 4 -23.99 48.36 -27.84
CA VAL A 4 -23.33 47.72 -26.70
C VAL A 4 -22.57 46.52 -27.23
N LYS A 5 -21.26 46.49 -27.01
CA LYS A 5 -20.42 45.35 -27.39
C LYS A 5 -20.27 44.44 -26.17
N VAL A 6 -20.60 43.18 -26.36
CA VAL A 6 -20.38 42.14 -25.34
C VAL A 6 -19.46 41.09 -25.93
N THR A 7 -18.40 40.78 -25.23
CA THR A 7 -17.44 39.72 -25.61
C THR A 7 -17.55 38.59 -24.61
N VAL A 8 -17.59 37.36 -25.10
CA VAL A 8 -17.60 36.17 -24.26
C VAL A 8 -16.16 35.73 -24.08
N ASP A 9 -15.73 35.71 -22.83
CA ASP A 9 -14.36 35.26 -22.46
C ASP A 9 -14.30 33.74 -22.34
N THR A 10 -13.10 33.20 -22.41
CA THR A 10 -12.83 31.76 -22.18
C THR A 10 -13.16 31.41 -20.74
N PRO A 11 -13.94 30.36 -20.47
CA PRO A 11 -14.19 29.92 -19.12
C PRO A 11 -12.91 29.42 -18.45
N ASP A 12 -12.89 29.39 -17.10
CA ASP A 12 -11.73 28.95 -16.33
C ASP A 12 -11.28 27.54 -16.71
N SER A 13 -12.22 26.64 -17.01
CA SER A 13 -11.91 25.28 -17.47
C SER A 13 -11.12 25.24 -18.79
N GLY A 14 -11.15 26.31 -19.58
CA GLY A 14 -10.37 26.44 -20.81
C GLY A 14 -9.00 27.10 -20.59
N ASN A 15 -8.76 27.69 -19.40
CA ASN A 15 -7.54 28.42 -19.07
C ASN A 15 -6.65 27.67 -18.07
N HIS A 16 -7.13 26.59 -17.49
CA HIS A 16 -6.44 25.81 -16.47
C HIS A 16 -6.41 24.34 -16.86
N ASP A 17 -5.36 23.64 -16.42
CA ASP A 17 -5.18 22.22 -16.72
C ASP A 17 -4.64 21.49 -15.46
N PRO A 18 -5.49 21.37 -14.43
CA PRO A 18 -5.08 20.65 -13.22
C PRO A 18 -4.82 19.18 -13.56
N GLY A 19 -3.92 18.56 -12.82
CA GLY A 19 -3.61 17.17 -13.05
C GLY A 19 -2.71 16.59 -11.98
N TYR A 20 -2.49 15.29 -12.08
CA TYR A 20 -1.85 14.49 -11.08
C TYR A 20 -0.70 13.67 -11.66
N GLU A 21 0.36 13.48 -10.88
CA GLU A 21 1.39 12.50 -11.17
C GLU A 21 0.86 11.10 -10.85
N GLU A 22 1.47 10.06 -11.42
CA GLU A 22 1.10 8.69 -11.10
C GLU A 22 1.44 8.35 -9.65
N GLY A 23 0.49 7.75 -8.92
CA GLY A 23 0.71 7.24 -7.58
C GLY A 23 1.07 5.75 -7.58
N HIS A 24 1.93 5.34 -6.68
CA HIS A 24 2.33 3.95 -6.47
C HIS A 24 2.17 3.58 -5.01
N THR A 25 1.53 2.45 -4.74
CA THR A 25 1.38 1.95 -3.38
C THR A 25 1.17 0.44 -3.36
N LYS A 26 1.38 -0.16 -2.20
CA LYS A 26 1.15 -1.58 -1.96
C LYS A 26 -0.31 -1.84 -1.61
N PRO A 27 -0.80 -3.09 -1.72
CA PRO A 27 -2.15 -3.40 -1.28
C PRO A 27 -2.40 -2.94 0.16
N ASN A 28 -3.59 -2.39 0.40
CA ASN A 28 -4.05 -1.92 1.71
C ASN A 28 -3.24 -0.76 2.32
N VAL A 29 -2.39 -0.10 1.53
CA VAL A 29 -1.60 1.05 1.99
C VAL A 29 -2.08 2.31 1.29
N PRO A 30 -2.49 3.37 2.02
CA PRO A 30 -2.93 4.61 1.40
C PRO A 30 -1.77 5.36 0.75
N VAL A 31 -2.06 6.02 -0.38
CA VAL A 31 -1.13 6.92 -1.06
C VAL A 31 -1.79 8.26 -1.27
N GLU A 32 -1.05 9.33 -1.02
CA GLU A 32 -1.50 10.70 -1.30
C GLU A 32 -0.88 11.19 -2.61
N VAL A 33 -1.73 11.68 -3.51
CA VAL A 33 -1.31 12.23 -4.80
C VAL A 33 -1.81 13.67 -4.88
N PRO A 34 -0.91 14.65 -4.73
CA PRO A 34 -1.31 16.06 -4.82
C PRO A 34 -1.54 16.49 -6.26
N GLN A 35 -2.38 17.51 -6.44
CA GLN A 35 -2.55 18.17 -7.72
C GLN A 35 -1.32 19.07 -7.97
N THR A 36 -0.52 18.77 -8.99
CA THR A 36 0.76 19.45 -9.23
C THR A 36 0.89 20.09 -10.60
N LYS A 37 0.05 19.73 -11.56
CA LYS A 37 0.18 20.26 -12.92
C LYS A 37 -0.19 21.72 -13.06
N ASP A 38 -1.17 22.18 -12.30
CA ASP A 38 -1.56 23.60 -12.32
C ASP A 38 -1.54 24.16 -10.89
N PRO A 39 -0.44 24.78 -10.46
CA PRO A 39 -0.36 25.39 -9.15
C PRO A 39 -1.16 26.68 -9.01
N ASN A 40 -1.73 27.18 -10.10
CA ASN A 40 -2.38 28.48 -10.16
C ASN A 40 -3.89 28.41 -10.37
N VAL A 41 -4.53 27.28 -10.01
CA VAL A 41 -6.00 27.21 -10.09
C VAL A 41 -6.62 28.35 -9.28
N PRO A 42 -7.71 28.96 -9.76
CA PRO A 42 -8.32 30.10 -9.08
C PRO A 42 -8.75 29.78 -7.65
N PRO A 43 -8.64 30.75 -6.71
CA PRO A 43 -9.23 30.58 -5.39
C PRO A 43 -10.72 30.30 -5.48
N GLY A 44 -11.22 29.34 -4.69
CA GLY A 44 -12.62 28.90 -4.74
C GLY A 44 -12.86 27.72 -5.68
N THR A 45 -11.83 27.22 -6.37
CA THR A 45 -11.91 25.97 -7.11
C THR A 45 -12.13 24.81 -6.12
N THR A 46 -13.02 23.89 -6.50
CA THR A 46 -13.34 22.72 -5.69
C THR A 46 -13.04 21.43 -6.44
N PHE A 47 -12.67 20.41 -5.68
CA PHE A 47 -12.30 19.08 -6.20
C PHE A 47 -13.21 18.02 -5.58
N GLU A 48 -13.75 17.12 -6.38
CA GLU A 48 -14.56 16.00 -5.89
C GLU A 48 -14.33 14.74 -6.72
N ILE A 49 -14.50 13.58 -6.09
CA ILE A 49 -14.44 12.29 -6.78
C ILE A 49 -15.86 11.75 -6.89
N PRO A 50 -16.39 11.57 -8.13
CA PRO A 50 -17.68 10.94 -8.32
C PRO A 50 -17.64 9.51 -7.75
N PRO A 51 -18.59 9.10 -6.89
CA PRO A 51 -18.57 7.75 -6.29
C PRO A 51 -18.56 6.62 -7.32
N ALA A 52 -19.20 6.83 -8.47
CA ALA A 52 -19.23 5.85 -9.55
C ALA A 52 -17.85 5.65 -10.22
N GLY A 53 -16.92 6.57 -10.02
CA GLY A 53 -15.57 6.49 -10.58
C GLY A 53 -14.58 5.71 -9.71
N ILE A 54 -14.99 5.29 -8.51
CA ILE A 54 -14.12 4.53 -7.61
C ILE A 54 -14.32 3.04 -7.86
N PRO A 55 -13.26 2.29 -8.25
CA PRO A 55 -13.39 0.86 -8.49
C PRO A 55 -13.83 0.10 -7.23
N GLU A 56 -14.52 -1.02 -7.42
CA GLU A 56 -14.97 -1.85 -6.31
C GLU A 56 -13.81 -2.32 -5.44
N GLY A 57 -13.99 -2.21 -4.13
CA GLY A 57 -12.98 -2.58 -3.15
C GLY A 57 -11.92 -1.52 -2.87
N TRP A 58 -11.83 -0.49 -3.72
CA TRP A 58 -10.93 0.63 -3.53
C TRP A 58 -11.59 1.74 -2.70
N THR A 59 -10.77 2.50 -2.00
CA THR A 59 -11.24 3.73 -1.35
C THR A 59 -10.46 4.91 -1.89
N ALA A 60 -11.16 6.02 -2.10
CA ALA A 60 -10.55 7.24 -2.60
C ALA A 60 -11.25 8.45 -1.99
N GLU A 61 -10.46 9.42 -1.56
CA GLU A 61 -10.93 10.67 -1.00
C GLU A 61 -10.13 11.81 -1.61
N VAL A 62 -10.73 12.97 -1.72
CA VAL A 62 -10.04 14.18 -2.20
C VAL A 62 -10.27 15.32 -1.25
N ASP A 63 -9.21 16.10 -1.00
CA ASP A 63 -9.34 17.37 -0.30
C ASP A 63 -10.02 18.36 -1.23
N PRO A 64 -11.22 18.86 -0.88
CA PRO A 64 -11.97 19.74 -1.78
C PRO A 64 -11.30 21.07 -2.05
N ASP A 65 -10.36 21.50 -1.21
CA ASP A 65 -9.71 22.80 -1.33
C ASP A 65 -8.41 22.76 -2.13
N ASN A 66 -7.57 21.73 -1.93
CA ASN A 66 -6.27 21.66 -2.60
C ASN A 66 -6.15 20.54 -3.64
N GLY A 67 -7.15 19.66 -3.72
CA GLY A 67 -7.19 18.59 -4.70
C GLY A 67 -6.30 17.38 -4.40
N THR A 68 -5.68 17.29 -3.22
CA THR A 68 -4.90 16.12 -2.84
C THR A 68 -5.81 14.90 -2.72
N VAL A 69 -5.50 13.84 -3.46
CA VAL A 69 -6.27 12.60 -3.49
C VAL A 69 -5.55 11.55 -2.65
N THR A 70 -6.30 10.90 -1.75
CA THR A 70 -5.82 9.76 -0.96
C THR A 70 -6.51 8.51 -1.46
N VAL A 71 -5.74 7.55 -1.96
CA VAL A 71 -6.26 6.31 -2.55
C VAL A 71 -5.69 5.11 -1.81
N THR A 72 -6.56 4.14 -1.48
CA THR A 72 -6.15 2.90 -0.83
C THR A 72 -6.65 1.71 -1.65
N PRO A 73 -5.73 0.88 -2.18
CA PRO A 73 -6.13 -0.36 -2.84
C PRO A 73 -6.66 -1.37 -1.83
N PRO A 74 -7.51 -2.32 -2.25
CA PRO A 74 -7.92 -3.41 -1.36
C PRO A 74 -6.73 -4.31 -0.99
N ALA A 75 -6.86 -5.04 0.12
CA ALA A 75 -5.82 -5.95 0.59
C ALA A 75 -5.48 -7.06 -0.41
N ASP A 76 -6.46 -7.46 -1.24
CA ASP A 76 -6.32 -8.48 -2.29
C ASP A 76 -6.01 -7.91 -3.69
N ALA A 77 -5.62 -6.64 -3.77
CA ALA A 77 -5.26 -6.02 -5.05
C ALA A 77 -4.07 -6.74 -5.69
N THR A 78 -4.19 -7.02 -6.99
CA THR A 78 -3.13 -7.70 -7.75
C THR A 78 -1.99 -6.73 -8.06
N PRO A 79 -0.74 -7.07 -7.67
CA PRO A 79 0.42 -6.24 -8.03
C PRO A 79 0.52 -6.03 -9.55
N GLY A 80 0.89 -4.83 -9.96
CA GLY A 80 0.97 -4.44 -11.35
C GLY A 80 -0.33 -3.87 -11.93
N THR A 81 -1.44 -3.98 -11.19
CA THR A 81 -2.72 -3.40 -11.60
C THR A 81 -2.70 -1.89 -11.45
N SER A 82 -3.28 -1.18 -12.41
CA SER A 82 -3.46 0.27 -12.31
C SER A 82 -4.95 0.61 -12.43
N VAL A 83 -5.33 1.70 -11.78
CA VAL A 83 -6.67 2.26 -11.90
C VAL A 83 -6.57 3.75 -12.17
N ASP A 84 -7.57 4.29 -12.88
CA ASP A 84 -7.72 5.71 -13.09
C ASP A 84 -8.97 6.18 -12.32
N ILE A 85 -8.78 7.11 -11.40
CA ILE A 85 -9.87 7.64 -10.59
C ILE A 85 -10.14 9.05 -11.07
N PRO A 86 -11.35 9.35 -11.58
CA PRO A 86 -11.66 10.68 -12.07
C PRO A 86 -11.83 11.67 -10.92
N VAL A 87 -11.26 12.86 -11.09
CA VAL A 87 -11.47 13.97 -10.17
C VAL A 87 -12.18 15.06 -10.96
N LYS A 88 -13.34 15.48 -10.48
CA LYS A 88 -14.07 16.60 -11.06
C LYS A 88 -13.60 17.88 -10.41
N VAL A 89 -13.14 18.80 -11.24
CA VAL A 89 -12.69 20.14 -10.83
C VAL A 89 -13.75 21.15 -11.24
N THR A 90 -14.26 21.90 -10.28
CA THR A 90 -15.25 22.94 -10.53
C THR A 90 -14.66 24.31 -10.17
N TYR A 91 -14.66 25.20 -11.14
CA TYR A 91 -14.09 26.53 -11.00
C TYR A 91 -15.10 27.54 -10.47
N PRO A 92 -14.64 28.71 -9.94
CA PRO A 92 -15.54 29.74 -9.41
C PRO A 92 -16.55 30.28 -10.40
N ASP A 93 -16.25 30.23 -11.71
CA ASP A 93 -17.15 30.67 -12.77
C ASP A 93 -18.22 29.63 -13.12
N GLY A 94 -18.25 28.48 -12.45
CA GLY A 94 -19.17 27.39 -12.68
C GLY A 94 -18.75 26.40 -13.75
N SER A 95 -17.68 26.69 -14.49
CA SER A 95 -17.13 25.72 -15.44
C SER A 95 -16.46 24.55 -14.73
N SER A 96 -16.42 23.39 -15.35
CA SER A 96 -15.83 22.19 -14.74
C SER A 96 -15.14 21.31 -15.78
N GLU A 97 -14.26 20.46 -15.29
CA GLU A 97 -13.59 19.43 -16.08
C GLU A 97 -13.27 18.24 -15.21
N GLU A 98 -12.87 17.12 -15.82
CA GLU A 98 -12.42 15.94 -15.10
C GLU A 98 -10.97 15.63 -15.46
N THR A 99 -10.19 15.23 -14.47
CA THR A 99 -8.83 14.80 -14.66
C THR A 99 -8.60 13.48 -13.93
N PRO A 100 -7.91 12.49 -14.55
CA PRO A 100 -7.69 11.20 -13.91
C PRO A 100 -6.51 11.24 -12.96
N VAL A 101 -6.63 10.46 -11.88
CA VAL A 101 -5.51 10.10 -11.01
C VAL A 101 -5.19 8.64 -11.26
N LYS A 102 -4.01 8.34 -11.75
CA LYS A 102 -3.57 6.98 -11.99
C LYS A 102 -2.82 6.45 -10.77
N VAL A 103 -3.24 5.31 -10.26
CA VAL A 103 -2.59 4.63 -9.12
C VAL A 103 -2.26 3.20 -9.55
N THR A 104 -0.99 2.82 -9.35
CA THR A 104 -0.49 1.49 -9.65
C THR A 104 -0.18 0.76 -8.35
N VAL A 105 -0.56 -0.52 -8.28
CA VAL A 105 -0.31 -1.39 -7.13
C VAL A 105 1.07 -2.02 -7.26
N ASP A 106 1.93 -1.75 -6.28
CA ASP A 106 3.26 -2.34 -6.21
C ASP A 106 3.22 -3.71 -5.52
N THR A 107 4.26 -4.51 -5.72
CA THR A 107 4.40 -5.81 -5.07
C THR A 107 4.59 -5.62 -3.57
N PRO A 108 3.78 -6.30 -2.72
CA PRO A 108 3.99 -6.26 -1.27
C PRO A 108 5.32 -6.92 -0.88
N ASP A 109 5.81 -6.61 0.32
CA ASP A 109 7.10 -7.15 0.79
C ASP A 109 7.13 -8.68 0.81
N SER A 110 6.01 -9.34 1.14
CA SER A 110 5.90 -10.80 1.11
C SER A 110 6.13 -11.41 -0.28
N GLY A 111 5.94 -10.65 -1.35
CA GLY A 111 6.23 -11.08 -2.73
C GLY A 111 7.67 -10.83 -3.16
N ASN A 112 8.42 -10.04 -2.40
CA ASN A 112 9.80 -9.65 -2.71
C ASN A 112 10.84 -10.33 -1.81
N HIS A 113 10.40 -11.01 -0.75
CA HIS A 113 11.26 -11.61 0.25
C HIS A 113 10.86 -13.06 0.51
N ASP A 114 11.84 -13.88 0.80
CA ASP A 114 11.64 -15.31 1.06
C ASP A 114 12.48 -15.74 2.26
N PRO A 115 12.13 -15.32 3.48
CA PRO A 115 12.85 -15.74 4.67
C PRO A 115 12.78 -17.25 4.87
N GLY A 116 13.80 -17.80 5.44
CA GLY A 116 13.83 -19.24 5.68
C GLY A 116 15.02 -19.69 6.53
N TYR A 117 15.01 -20.94 6.86
CA TYR A 117 15.91 -21.54 7.83
C TYR A 117 16.66 -22.74 7.28
N GLU A 118 17.89 -22.93 7.72
CA GLU A 118 18.61 -24.17 7.52
C GLU A 118 18.09 -25.22 8.52
N GLU A 119 18.32 -26.51 8.24
CA GLU A 119 17.95 -27.57 9.17
C GLU A 119 18.78 -27.49 10.45
N GLY A 120 18.14 -27.58 11.63
CA GLY A 120 18.80 -27.66 12.90
C GLY A 120 18.93 -29.10 13.38
N HIS A 121 20.01 -29.41 14.07
CA HIS A 121 20.26 -30.74 14.66
C HIS A 121 20.59 -30.58 16.12
N THR A 122 19.95 -31.37 16.97
CA THR A 122 20.20 -31.37 18.39
C THR A 122 19.87 -32.71 19.04
N LYS A 123 20.29 -32.89 20.29
CA LYS A 123 19.97 -34.07 21.11
C LYS A 123 18.71 -33.83 21.94
N PRO A 124 18.06 -34.88 22.44
CA PRO A 124 16.96 -34.72 23.36
C PRO A 124 17.32 -33.78 24.53
N ASN A 125 16.38 -32.92 24.88
CA ASN A 125 16.48 -31.93 25.94
C ASN A 125 17.61 -30.90 25.81
N VAL A 126 18.19 -30.75 24.61
CA VAL A 126 19.24 -29.75 24.33
C VAL A 126 18.71 -28.72 23.37
N PRO A 127 18.68 -27.41 23.73
CA PRO A 127 18.24 -26.38 22.83
C PRO A 127 19.17 -26.20 21.64
N VAL A 128 18.58 -25.87 20.49
CA VAL A 128 19.33 -25.50 19.28
C VAL A 128 18.80 -24.18 18.77
N GLU A 129 19.69 -23.29 18.35
CA GLU A 129 19.36 -22.03 17.72
C GLU A 129 19.52 -22.18 16.23
N VAL A 130 18.45 -21.78 15.49
CA VAL A 130 18.43 -21.79 14.03
C VAL A 130 18.13 -20.36 13.56
N PRO A 131 19.13 -19.65 13.03
CA PRO A 131 18.90 -18.29 12.54
C PRO A 131 18.21 -18.29 11.19
N GLN A 132 17.48 -17.22 10.91
CA GLN A 132 16.94 -16.97 9.58
C GLN A 132 18.09 -16.53 8.67
N THR A 133 18.42 -17.32 7.65
CA THR A 133 19.59 -17.10 6.78
C THR A 133 19.27 -17.00 5.29
N LYS A 134 18.09 -17.44 4.86
CA LYS A 134 17.76 -17.43 3.43
C LYS A 134 17.56 -16.04 2.86
N ASP A 135 17.03 -15.12 3.64
CA ASP A 135 16.88 -13.73 3.18
C ASP A 135 17.50 -12.77 4.20
N PRO A 136 18.77 -12.39 4.00
CA PRO A 136 19.44 -11.47 4.91
C PRO A 136 18.95 -10.02 4.79
N ASN A 137 18.10 -9.73 3.80
CA ASN A 137 17.67 -8.39 3.47
C ASN A 137 16.19 -8.11 3.78
N VAL A 138 15.59 -8.85 4.69
CA VAL A 138 14.22 -8.55 5.12
C VAL A 138 14.14 -7.10 5.59
N PRO A 139 13.06 -6.38 5.27
CA PRO A 139 12.95 -4.96 5.61
C PRO A 139 13.03 -4.71 7.12
N PRO A 140 13.61 -3.56 7.54
CA PRO A 140 13.55 -3.15 8.94
C PRO A 140 12.08 -3.07 9.41
N GLY A 141 11.83 -3.52 10.63
CA GLY A 141 10.46 -3.57 11.16
C GLY A 141 9.71 -4.87 10.87
N THR A 142 10.32 -5.82 10.13
CA THR A 142 9.77 -7.16 9.97
C THR A 142 9.76 -7.87 11.32
N THR A 143 8.66 -8.54 11.63
CA THR A 143 8.51 -9.29 12.88
C THR A 143 8.32 -10.78 12.61
N PHE A 144 8.79 -11.59 13.55
CA PHE A 144 8.73 -13.04 13.47
C PHE A 144 7.98 -13.59 14.66
N GLU A 145 7.07 -14.55 14.43
CA GLU A 145 6.35 -15.21 15.50
C GLU A 145 6.15 -16.69 15.17
N ILE A 146 6.02 -17.52 16.21
CA ILE A 146 5.68 -18.94 16.06
C ILE A 146 4.24 -19.10 16.57
N PRO A 147 3.29 -19.50 15.71
CA PRO A 147 1.96 -19.82 16.17
C PRO A 147 2.01 -20.99 17.18
N PRO A 148 1.41 -20.86 18.37
CA PRO A 148 1.45 -21.93 19.38
C PRO A 148 0.96 -23.28 18.89
N ALA A 149 0.00 -23.29 17.98
CA ALA A 149 -0.54 -24.52 17.40
C ALA A 149 0.45 -25.27 16.50
N GLY A 150 1.51 -24.57 16.04
CA GLY A 150 2.58 -25.17 15.22
C GLY A 150 3.68 -25.89 16.01
N ILE A 151 3.64 -25.78 17.34
CA ILE A 151 4.65 -26.41 18.21
C ILE A 151 4.17 -27.80 18.62
N PRO A 152 4.91 -28.87 18.25
CA PRO A 152 4.51 -30.23 18.64
C PRO A 152 4.48 -30.42 20.16
N GLU A 153 3.61 -31.31 20.62
CA GLU A 153 3.47 -31.61 22.04
C GLU A 153 4.83 -32.08 22.64
N GLY A 154 5.16 -31.52 23.79
CA GLY A 154 6.41 -31.84 24.49
C GLY A 154 7.63 -31.04 24.01
N TRP A 155 7.52 -30.38 22.87
CA TRP A 155 8.58 -29.54 22.34
C TRP A 155 8.42 -28.10 22.84
N THR A 156 9.50 -27.36 22.94
CA THR A 156 9.48 -25.93 23.18
C THR A 156 10.12 -25.21 22.01
N ALA A 157 9.55 -24.10 21.61
CA ALA A 157 10.09 -23.28 20.53
C ALA A 157 9.83 -21.81 20.83
N GLU A 158 10.85 -21.01 20.64
CA GLU A 158 10.78 -19.54 20.79
C GLU A 158 11.43 -18.89 19.58
N VAL A 159 11.00 -17.71 19.22
CA VAL A 159 11.59 -16.94 18.13
C VAL A 159 11.92 -15.54 18.62
N ASP A 160 13.08 -15.05 18.22
CA ASP A 160 13.41 -13.64 18.40
C ASP A 160 12.56 -12.84 17.42
N PRO A 161 11.65 -11.97 17.91
CA PRO A 161 10.74 -11.25 17.01
C PRO A 161 11.45 -10.28 16.07
N ASP A 162 12.67 -9.88 16.38
CA ASP A 162 13.41 -8.87 15.60
C ASP A 162 14.30 -9.49 14.52
N ASN A 163 14.98 -10.60 14.80
CA ASN A 163 15.91 -11.21 13.85
C ASN A 163 15.48 -12.57 13.32
N GLY A 164 14.40 -13.14 13.86
CA GLY A 164 13.87 -14.42 13.42
C GLY A 164 14.64 -15.65 13.87
N THR A 165 15.64 -15.52 14.76
CA THR A 165 16.34 -16.69 15.28
C THR A 165 15.40 -17.53 16.13
N VAL A 166 15.27 -18.81 15.79
CA VAL A 166 14.39 -19.76 16.46
C VAL A 166 15.23 -20.65 17.39
N THR A 167 14.78 -20.77 18.65
CA THR A 167 15.39 -21.68 19.63
C THR A 167 14.41 -22.81 19.89
N VAL A 168 14.79 -24.04 19.58
CA VAL A 168 13.95 -25.22 19.69
C VAL A 168 14.58 -26.21 20.63
N THR A 169 13.79 -26.77 21.57
CA THR A 169 14.25 -27.80 22.51
C THR A 169 13.35 -29.02 22.38
N PRO A 170 13.88 -30.18 21.93
CA PRO A 170 13.12 -31.43 21.95
C PRO A 170 12.87 -31.90 23.38
N PRO A 171 11.81 -32.69 23.63
CA PRO A 171 11.62 -33.29 24.94
C PRO A 171 12.71 -34.29 25.25
N ALA A 172 12.91 -34.57 26.55
CA ALA A 172 13.94 -35.52 27.03
C ALA A 172 13.73 -36.93 26.48
N ASP A 173 12.48 -37.31 26.16
CA ASP A 173 12.13 -38.63 25.63
C ASP A 173 11.98 -38.64 24.09
N ALA A 174 12.47 -37.60 23.40
CA ALA A 174 12.41 -37.53 21.93
C ALA A 174 13.15 -38.71 21.31
N THR A 175 12.52 -39.35 20.32
CA THR A 175 13.11 -40.51 19.63
C THR A 175 14.18 -40.03 18.63
N PRO A 176 15.41 -40.56 18.70
CA PRO A 176 16.45 -40.24 17.72
C PRO A 176 15.98 -40.48 16.29
N GLY A 177 16.32 -39.57 15.39
CA GLY A 177 15.93 -39.66 14.00
C GLY A 177 14.56 -38.98 13.67
N THR A 178 13.86 -38.53 14.71
CA THR A 178 12.60 -37.78 14.52
C THR A 178 12.88 -36.35 14.06
N SER A 179 12.09 -35.85 13.11
CA SER A 179 12.14 -34.44 12.68
C SER A 179 10.78 -33.80 12.88
N VAL A 180 10.79 -32.51 13.11
CA VAL A 180 9.59 -31.66 13.19
C VAL A 180 9.78 -30.45 12.29
N ASP A 181 8.68 -29.95 11.72
CA ASP A 181 8.65 -28.75 10.87
C ASP A 181 7.79 -27.67 11.51
#